data_e752897fe456a61129f992f81fcfb48a
#
_entry.id   e752897fe456a61129f992f81fcfb48a
#
_cell.length_a   1.000
_cell.length_b   1.000
_cell.length_c   1.000
_cell.angle_alpha   90.00
_cell.angle_beta   90.00
_cell.angle_gamma   90.00
#
_symmetry.space_group_name_H-M   'P 1'
#
loop_
_entity.id
_entity.type
_entity.pdbx_description
1 polymer ?
#
loop_
_entity_poly.entity_id
_entity_poly.type
_entity_poly.pdbx_seq_one_letter_code
_entity_poly.pdbx_strand_id
1 'polypeptide(L)'
;EKLLEHKVKTLRIGHPARVEDHILSQTLDAKIALHDSYKDLKRLRKSSDDYRKLGQKHKRTFGPEERMQRRRLLDEAARCRDEAQSLEDYITYDIFQDTQVFACTLVGAANSVLKGMSFPIVFIDEAAQGLEAATWIPIQKASKVVMAGDHCQLPPTIKSYEAAKNGLSETL
;
A
#
# COMPACT_ATOMS: atom_id res chain seq x y z
N GLU A 1 9.36 16.14 1.74
CA GLU A 1 10.48 16.73 2.48
C GLU A 1 10.01 17.98 3.21
N LYS A 2 9.62 19.06 2.53
CA LYS A 2 9.12 20.31 3.14
C LYS A 2 7.96 20.10 4.12
N LEU A 3 7.04 19.19 3.85
CA LEU A 3 5.93 18.87 4.77
C LEU A 3 6.44 18.34 6.12
N LEU A 4 7.53 17.55 6.11
CA LEU A 4 8.13 17.03 7.34
C LEU A 4 8.83 18.13 8.15
N GLU A 5 9.48 19.09 7.49
CA GLU A 5 10.06 20.27 8.15
C GLU A 5 9.00 21.07 8.92
N HIS A 6 7.78 21.15 8.36
CA HIS A 6 6.62 21.76 8.99
C HIS A 6 5.86 20.86 9.96
N LYS A 7 6.42 19.68 10.32
CA LYS A 7 5.82 18.70 11.24
C LYS A 7 4.44 18.18 10.78
N VAL A 8 4.15 18.21 9.47
CA VAL A 8 2.92 17.66 8.93
C VAL A 8 3.01 16.12 8.94
N LYS A 9 2.03 15.46 9.54
CA LYS A 9 1.96 14.01 9.60
C LYS A 9 1.67 13.44 8.22
N THR A 10 2.72 13.00 7.55
CA THR A 10 2.68 12.53 6.17
C THR A 10 2.83 11.02 6.12
N LEU A 11 2.05 10.37 5.26
CA LEU A 11 2.19 8.95 4.92
C LEU A 11 2.45 8.80 3.44
N ARG A 12 3.50 8.08 3.08
CA ARG A 12 3.79 7.74 1.70
C ARG A 12 3.23 6.36 1.34
N ILE A 13 2.41 6.33 0.29
CA ILE A 13 1.86 5.09 -0.29
C ILE A 13 2.63 4.76 -1.57
N GLY A 14 3.15 3.55 -1.66
CA GLY A 14 3.90 3.06 -2.82
C GLY A 14 5.04 2.13 -2.44
N HIS A 15 5.72 1.57 -3.44
CA HIS A 15 6.78 0.58 -3.21
C HIS A 15 8.01 1.21 -2.55
N PRO A 16 8.54 0.68 -1.44
CA PRO A 16 9.65 1.25 -0.68
C PRO A 16 10.97 1.33 -1.46
N ALA A 17 11.24 0.43 -2.43
CA ALA A 17 12.46 0.42 -3.22
C ALA A 17 12.67 1.65 -4.14
N ARG A 18 11.71 2.57 -4.20
CA ARG A 18 11.78 3.82 -4.97
C ARG A 18 11.79 5.04 -4.06
N VAL A 19 12.23 4.88 -2.84
CA VAL A 19 12.20 5.94 -1.82
C VAL A 19 13.63 6.23 -1.36
N GLU A 20 13.97 7.48 -1.28
CA GLU A 20 15.21 7.93 -0.66
C GLU A 20 15.20 7.62 0.85
N ASP A 21 16.36 7.27 1.40
CA ASP A 21 16.49 6.73 2.76
C ASP A 21 15.83 7.62 3.84
N HIS A 22 15.91 8.92 3.70
CA HIS A 22 15.34 9.87 4.67
C HIS A 22 13.79 9.91 4.66
N ILE A 23 13.15 9.42 3.59
CA ILE A 23 11.68 9.35 3.46
C ILE A 23 11.15 7.95 3.82
N LEU A 24 12.03 6.95 3.92
CA LEU A 24 11.64 5.56 4.23
C LEU A 24 10.79 5.46 5.50
N SER A 25 11.11 6.24 6.53
CA SER A 25 10.35 6.30 7.79
C SER A 25 8.88 6.73 7.63
N GLN A 26 8.53 7.35 6.51
CA GLN A 26 7.18 7.80 6.20
C GLN A 26 6.38 6.79 5.37
N THR A 27 6.97 5.66 5.02
CA THR A 27 6.24 4.58 4.32
C THR A 27 5.31 3.84 5.27
N LEU A 28 4.23 3.25 4.73
CA LEU A 28 3.27 2.49 5.52
C LEU A 28 3.96 1.32 6.25
N ASP A 29 4.84 0.58 5.55
CA ASP A 29 5.57 -0.55 6.14
C ASP A 29 6.45 -0.14 7.31
N ALA A 30 7.15 1.00 7.19
CA ALA A 30 7.98 1.51 8.27
C ALA A 30 7.15 1.96 9.47
N LYS A 31 6.01 2.62 9.25
CA LYS A 31 5.10 3.03 10.33
C LYS A 31 4.45 1.84 11.02
N ILE A 32 4.05 0.80 10.27
CA ILE A 32 3.57 -0.47 10.84
C ILE A 32 4.65 -1.09 11.73
N ALA A 33 5.91 -1.11 11.27
CA ALA A 33 7.02 -1.69 12.03
C ALA A 33 7.35 -0.92 13.33
N LEU A 34 7.01 0.35 13.41
CA LEU A 34 7.19 1.21 14.60
C LEU A 34 5.98 1.20 15.54
N HIS A 35 4.84 0.63 15.12
CA HIS A 35 3.62 0.60 15.92
C HIS A 35 3.75 -0.33 17.14
N ASP A 36 3.15 0.04 18.27
CA ASP A 36 3.24 -0.70 19.53
C ASP A 36 2.81 -2.16 19.39
N SER A 37 1.78 -2.42 18.62
CA SER A 37 1.26 -3.77 18.35
C SER A 37 2.07 -4.59 17.34
N TYR A 38 3.15 -4.05 16.76
CA TYR A 38 3.94 -4.74 15.74
C TYR A 38 4.55 -6.06 16.23
N LYS A 39 4.94 -6.12 17.51
CA LYS A 39 5.49 -7.34 18.10
C LYS A 39 4.49 -8.49 18.09
N ASP A 40 3.23 -8.19 18.39
CA ASP A 40 2.14 -9.18 18.37
C ASP A 40 1.81 -9.61 16.94
N LEU A 41 1.76 -8.65 15.99
CA LEU A 41 1.60 -8.96 14.57
C LEU A 41 2.69 -9.93 14.07
N LYS A 42 3.95 -9.65 14.39
CA LYS A 42 5.08 -10.51 14.04
C LYS A 42 4.97 -11.91 14.69
N ARG A 43 4.51 -11.99 15.95
CA ARG A 43 4.28 -13.26 16.65
C ARG A 43 3.20 -14.09 15.96
N LEU A 44 2.06 -13.49 15.63
CA LEU A 44 0.96 -14.16 14.94
C LEU A 44 1.37 -14.69 13.57
N ARG A 45 2.08 -13.88 12.77
CA ARG A 45 2.62 -14.29 11.46
C ARG A 45 3.58 -15.49 11.60
N LYS A 46 4.49 -15.43 12.57
CA LYS A 46 5.41 -16.53 12.86
C LYS A 46 4.67 -17.81 13.28
N SER A 47 3.71 -17.70 14.19
CA SER A 47 2.90 -18.85 14.63
C SER A 47 2.14 -19.49 13.47
N SER A 48 1.54 -18.68 12.59
CA SER A 48 0.87 -19.17 11.38
C SER A 48 1.82 -19.96 10.49
N ASP A 49 3.03 -19.44 10.24
CA ASP A 49 4.04 -20.09 9.42
C ASP A 49 4.53 -21.42 10.07
N ASP A 50 4.74 -21.41 11.38
CA ASP A 50 5.18 -22.61 12.12
C ASP A 50 4.12 -23.70 12.08
N TYR A 51 2.85 -23.39 12.36
CA TYR A 51 1.74 -24.35 12.24
C TYR A 51 1.60 -24.87 10.81
N ARG A 52 1.71 -24.02 9.80
CA ARG A 52 1.65 -24.41 8.39
C ARG A 52 2.79 -25.38 8.03
N LYS A 53 4.02 -25.09 8.43
CA LYS A 53 5.18 -25.96 8.23
C LYS A 53 5.00 -27.31 8.91
N LEU A 54 4.50 -27.33 10.16
CA LEU A 54 4.21 -28.57 10.89
C LEU A 54 3.13 -29.41 10.19
N GLY A 55 2.05 -28.76 9.72
CA GLY A 55 0.96 -29.41 8.99
C GLY A 55 1.37 -29.94 7.62
N GLN A 56 2.41 -29.38 7.00
CA GLN A 56 2.92 -29.79 5.69
C GLN A 56 4.05 -30.82 5.78
N LYS A 57 4.57 -31.13 6.96
CA LYS A 57 5.62 -32.13 7.12
C LYS A 57 5.17 -33.50 6.57
N HIS A 58 5.98 -34.03 5.66
CA HIS A 58 5.75 -35.35 5.08
C HIS A 58 6.00 -36.44 6.13
N LYS A 59 5.01 -37.32 6.36
CA LYS A 59 5.16 -38.50 7.20
C LYS A 59 5.11 -39.76 6.33
N ARG A 60 5.94 -40.76 6.64
CA ARG A 60 6.00 -42.06 5.90
C ARG A 60 4.69 -42.84 5.97
N THR A 61 3.99 -42.78 7.12
CA THR A 61 2.67 -43.36 7.30
C THR A 61 1.64 -42.25 7.48
N PHE A 62 0.53 -42.34 6.77
CA PHE A 62 -0.50 -41.29 6.74
C PHE A 62 -1.88 -41.90 7.00
N GLY A 63 -2.16 -42.17 8.28
CA GLY A 63 -3.42 -42.76 8.77
C GLY A 63 -4.52 -41.67 9.06
N PRO A 64 -5.67 -42.11 9.57
CA PRO A 64 -6.77 -41.22 9.94
C PRO A 64 -6.38 -40.20 11.03
N GLU A 65 -5.60 -40.60 12.03
CA GLU A 65 -5.14 -39.73 13.10
C GLU A 65 -4.21 -38.61 12.59
N GLU A 66 -3.26 -38.96 11.72
CA GLU A 66 -2.36 -38.00 11.08
C GLU A 66 -3.10 -37.01 10.23
N ARG A 67 -4.16 -37.44 9.51
CA ARG A 67 -5.02 -36.53 8.74
C ARG A 67 -5.73 -35.54 9.65
N MET A 68 -6.26 -35.99 10.78
CA MET A 68 -6.95 -35.13 11.73
C MET A 68 -5.97 -34.15 12.39
N GLN A 69 -4.77 -34.62 12.79
CA GLN A 69 -3.73 -33.74 13.34
C GLN A 69 -3.29 -32.69 12.33
N ARG A 70 -3.06 -33.09 11.08
CA ARG A 70 -2.71 -32.15 9.99
C ARG A 70 -3.80 -31.09 9.80
N ARG A 71 -5.06 -31.49 9.78
CA ARG A 71 -6.18 -30.57 9.64
C ARG A 71 -6.19 -29.56 10.78
N ARG A 72 -6.09 -29.98 12.02
CA ARG A 72 -6.00 -29.10 13.19
C ARG A 72 -4.86 -28.08 13.08
N LEU A 73 -3.67 -28.51 12.67
CA LEU A 73 -2.53 -27.61 12.47
C LEU A 73 -2.77 -26.57 11.37
N LEU A 74 -3.41 -26.97 10.29
CA LEU A 74 -3.74 -26.04 9.19
C LEU A 74 -4.86 -25.07 9.58
N ASP A 75 -5.84 -25.53 10.38
CA ASP A 75 -6.90 -24.68 10.92
C ASP A 75 -6.32 -23.64 11.90
N GLU A 76 -5.38 -24.03 12.77
CA GLU A 76 -4.66 -23.10 13.66
C GLU A 76 -3.81 -22.10 12.86
N ALA A 77 -3.13 -22.56 11.80
CA ALA A 77 -2.39 -21.67 10.90
C ALA A 77 -3.29 -20.62 10.24
N ALA A 78 -4.48 -21.05 9.79
CA ALA A 78 -5.47 -20.15 9.20
C ALA A 78 -5.96 -19.13 10.24
N ARG A 79 -6.31 -19.57 11.45
CA ARG A 79 -6.75 -18.67 12.52
C ARG A 79 -5.69 -17.63 12.87
N CYS A 80 -4.43 -18.03 13.08
CA CYS A 80 -3.36 -17.07 13.34
C CYS A 80 -3.13 -16.08 12.19
N ARG A 81 -3.32 -16.52 10.95
CA ARG A 81 -3.21 -15.65 9.78
C ARG A 81 -4.35 -14.61 9.76
N ASP A 82 -5.57 -15.04 10.02
CA ASP A 82 -6.74 -14.17 10.00
C ASP A 82 -6.69 -13.16 11.17
N GLU A 83 -6.21 -13.59 12.35
CA GLU A 83 -5.92 -12.69 13.48
C GLU A 83 -4.82 -11.69 13.14
N ALA A 84 -3.75 -12.13 12.45
CA ALA A 84 -2.68 -11.25 12.00
C ALA A 84 -3.17 -10.21 10.98
N GLN A 85 -4.05 -10.62 10.06
CA GLN A 85 -4.65 -9.69 9.10
C GLN A 85 -5.52 -8.65 9.80
N SER A 86 -6.37 -9.07 10.73
CA SER A 86 -7.22 -8.16 11.49
C SER A 86 -6.40 -7.16 12.32
N LEU A 87 -5.29 -7.61 12.90
CA LEU A 87 -4.39 -6.73 13.65
C LEU A 87 -3.65 -5.75 12.71
N GLU A 88 -3.24 -6.18 11.53
CA GLU A 88 -2.61 -5.33 10.53
C GLU A 88 -3.58 -4.26 9.99
N ASP A 89 -4.83 -4.65 9.76
CA ASP A 89 -5.90 -3.73 9.36
C ASP A 89 -6.15 -2.68 10.45
N TYR A 90 -6.16 -3.09 11.72
CA TYR A 90 -6.27 -2.18 12.86
C TYR A 90 -5.09 -1.20 12.92
N ILE A 91 -3.85 -1.69 12.82
CA ILE A 91 -2.64 -0.85 12.82
C ILE A 91 -2.69 0.15 11.64
N THR A 92 -3.09 -0.32 10.47
CA THR A 92 -3.22 0.53 9.28
C THR A 92 -4.26 1.62 9.49
N TYR A 93 -5.41 1.27 10.06
CA TYR A 93 -6.46 2.23 10.41
C TYR A 93 -5.95 3.30 11.39
N ASP A 94 -5.25 2.90 12.45
CA ASP A 94 -4.69 3.81 13.45
C ASP A 94 -3.68 4.80 12.82
N ILE A 95 -2.77 4.30 11.99
CA ILE A 95 -1.83 5.12 11.23
C ILE A 95 -2.57 6.11 10.32
N PHE A 96 -3.65 5.69 9.69
CA PHE A 96 -4.43 6.55 8.78
C PHE A 96 -5.16 7.66 9.53
N GLN A 97 -5.69 7.38 10.73
CA GLN A 97 -6.33 8.38 11.58
C GLN A 97 -5.35 9.48 12.03
N ASP A 98 -4.08 9.12 12.22
CA ASP A 98 -3.04 10.07 12.60
C ASP A 98 -2.42 10.81 11.38
N THR A 99 -2.74 10.39 10.15
CA THR A 99 -2.16 10.94 8.92
C THR A 99 -2.95 12.16 8.41
N GLN A 100 -2.25 13.26 8.19
CA GLN A 100 -2.81 14.50 7.63
C GLN A 100 -2.68 14.55 6.09
N VAL A 101 -1.59 14.01 5.54
CA VAL A 101 -1.28 14.04 4.11
C VAL A 101 -0.85 12.66 3.62
N PHE A 102 -1.54 12.16 2.61
CA PHE A 102 -1.18 10.95 1.88
C PHE A 102 -0.43 11.34 0.61
N ALA A 103 0.81 10.92 0.49
CA ALA A 103 1.67 11.18 -0.66
C ALA A 103 1.84 9.92 -1.51
N CYS A 104 1.55 9.99 -2.80
CA CYS A 104 1.71 8.87 -3.73
C CYS A 104 1.90 9.38 -5.16
N THR A 105 2.26 8.49 -6.08
CA THR A 105 2.19 8.79 -7.52
C THR A 105 0.73 8.77 -8.01
N LEU A 106 0.46 9.31 -9.20
CA LEU A 106 -0.88 9.28 -9.80
C LEU A 106 -1.45 7.85 -9.81
N VAL A 107 -0.70 6.89 -10.34
CA VAL A 107 -1.10 5.47 -10.36
C VAL A 107 -1.09 4.85 -8.94
N GLY A 108 -0.22 5.34 -8.06
CA GLY A 108 -0.17 4.92 -6.66
C GLY A 108 -1.47 5.20 -5.90
N ALA A 109 -2.26 6.18 -6.33
CA ALA A 109 -3.58 6.47 -5.77
C ALA A 109 -4.61 5.34 -5.99
N ALA A 110 -4.35 4.40 -6.91
CA ALA A 110 -5.15 3.18 -7.09
C ALA A 110 -4.79 2.05 -6.12
N ASN A 111 -3.80 2.26 -5.22
CA ASN A 111 -3.41 1.23 -4.25
C ASN A 111 -4.61 0.75 -3.43
N SER A 112 -4.67 -0.58 -3.18
CA SER A 112 -5.76 -1.22 -2.45
C SER A 112 -5.97 -0.66 -1.04
N VAL A 113 -4.92 -0.19 -0.37
CA VAL A 113 -5.02 0.41 0.97
C VAL A 113 -5.79 1.74 0.97
N LEU A 114 -5.89 2.42 -0.18
CA LEU A 114 -6.69 3.65 -0.38
C LEU A 114 -8.07 3.36 -0.97
N LYS A 115 -8.47 2.09 -1.09
CA LYS A 115 -9.79 1.72 -1.64
C LYS A 115 -10.90 2.22 -0.72
N GLY A 116 -11.90 2.87 -1.30
CA GLY A 116 -13.05 3.41 -0.56
C GLY A 116 -12.78 4.70 0.22
N MET A 117 -11.54 5.21 0.23
CA MET A 117 -11.22 6.49 0.84
C MET A 117 -11.61 7.65 -0.09
N SER A 118 -12.11 8.73 0.53
CA SER A 118 -12.37 10.01 -0.11
C SER A 118 -11.63 11.11 0.61
N PHE A 119 -11.12 12.08 -0.12
CA PHE A 119 -10.31 13.18 0.40
C PHE A 119 -11.00 14.53 0.14
N PRO A 120 -10.88 15.51 1.03
CA PRO A 120 -11.43 16.84 0.78
C PRO A 120 -10.74 17.54 -0.38
N ILE A 121 -9.44 17.29 -0.57
CA ILE A 121 -8.62 17.94 -1.59
C ILE A 121 -7.49 17.01 -2.06
N VAL A 122 -7.18 17.04 -3.35
CA VAL A 122 -5.96 16.47 -3.94
C VAL A 122 -5.11 17.58 -4.55
N PHE A 123 -3.80 17.51 -4.31
CA PHE A 123 -2.79 18.34 -4.96
C PHE A 123 -2.04 17.46 -5.95
N ILE A 124 -1.98 17.90 -7.20
CA ILE A 124 -1.21 17.22 -8.26
C ILE A 124 -0.10 18.16 -8.67
N ASP A 125 1.11 17.79 -8.31
CA ASP A 125 2.32 18.49 -8.72
C ASP A 125 2.81 17.93 -10.05
N GLU A 126 3.48 18.76 -10.86
CA GLU A 126 3.91 18.43 -12.23
C GLU A 126 2.73 17.93 -13.10
N ALA A 127 1.55 18.55 -12.96
CA ALA A 127 0.33 18.09 -13.61
C ALA A 127 0.43 18.08 -15.14
N ALA A 128 1.19 19.01 -15.72
CA ALA A 128 1.44 19.07 -17.16
C ALA A 128 2.22 17.86 -17.72
N GLN A 129 2.93 17.11 -16.86
CA GLN A 129 3.61 15.87 -17.23
C GLN A 129 2.77 14.62 -16.96
N GLY A 130 1.61 14.77 -16.35
CA GLY A 130 0.68 13.69 -16.03
C GLY A 130 -0.18 13.30 -17.24
N LEU A 131 -0.16 12.01 -17.62
CA LEU A 131 -1.12 11.51 -18.59
C LEU A 131 -2.54 11.64 -18.07
N GLU A 132 -3.49 12.08 -18.90
CA GLU A 132 -4.88 12.28 -18.53
C GLU A 132 -5.47 11.07 -17.79
N ALA A 133 -5.33 9.88 -18.37
CA ALA A 133 -5.86 8.64 -17.78
C ALA A 133 -5.30 8.35 -16.35
N ALA A 134 -4.02 8.67 -16.09
CA ALA A 134 -3.41 8.50 -14.79
C ALA A 134 -3.85 9.57 -13.79
N THR A 135 -4.07 10.80 -14.28
CA THR A 135 -4.47 11.95 -13.48
C THR A 135 -5.89 11.83 -12.96
N TRP A 136 -6.79 11.19 -13.69
CA TRP A 136 -8.15 10.89 -13.23
C TRP A 136 -8.21 9.96 -12.02
N ILE A 137 -7.20 9.12 -11.79
CA ILE A 137 -7.20 8.19 -10.65
C ILE A 137 -7.29 8.92 -9.30
N PRO A 138 -6.42 9.87 -8.95
CA PRO A 138 -6.55 10.62 -7.71
C PRO A 138 -7.72 11.61 -7.74
N ILE A 139 -8.07 12.19 -8.90
CA ILE A 139 -9.17 13.15 -9.01
C ILE A 139 -10.49 12.53 -8.54
N GLN A 140 -10.80 11.31 -8.93
CA GLN A 140 -12.03 10.62 -8.54
C GLN A 140 -12.15 10.37 -7.03
N LYS A 141 -11.06 10.52 -6.29
CA LYS A 141 -11.02 10.31 -4.83
C LYS A 141 -11.17 11.61 -4.03
N ALA A 142 -11.30 12.75 -4.67
CA ALA A 142 -11.29 14.03 -3.99
C ALA A 142 -12.46 14.95 -4.42
N SER A 143 -12.88 15.80 -3.46
CA SER A 143 -13.94 16.80 -3.73
C SER A 143 -13.41 18.05 -4.41
N LYS A 144 -12.11 18.33 -4.25
CA LYS A 144 -11.43 19.48 -4.86
C LYS A 144 -10.07 19.04 -5.40
N VAL A 145 -9.66 19.66 -6.49
CA VAL A 145 -8.38 19.41 -7.16
C VAL A 145 -7.61 20.71 -7.27
N VAL A 146 -6.33 20.68 -6.92
CA VAL A 146 -5.37 21.74 -7.19
C VAL A 146 -4.26 21.15 -8.04
N MET A 147 -4.04 21.71 -9.20
CA MET A 147 -2.99 21.32 -10.13
C MET A 147 -1.91 22.38 -10.14
N ALA A 148 -0.66 21.94 -10.00
CA ALA A 148 0.53 22.76 -10.19
C ALA A 148 1.38 22.11 -11.30
N GLY A 149 1.90 22.91 -12.19
CA GLY A 149 2.74 22.43 -13.29
C GLY A 149 2.98 23.54 -14.31
N ASP A 150 3.98 23.32 -15.14
CA ASP A 150 4.38 24.24 -16.20
C ASP A 150 4.16 23.55 -17.56
N HIS A 151 3.17 24.01 -18.31
CA HIS A 151 2.83 23.48 -19.63
C HIS A 151 3.90 23.77 -20.71
N CYS A 152 4.88 24.60 -20.39
CA CYS A 152 6.02 24.88 -21.27
C CYS A 152 7.20 23.91 -21.06
N GLN A 153 7.10 23.00 -20.08
CA GLN A 153 8.10 21.95 -19.86
C GLN A 153 7.88 20.76 -20.82
N LEU A 154 8.78 19.76 -20.71
CA LEU A 154 8.72 18.57 -21.56
C LEU A 154 7.40 17.79 -21.36
N PRO A 155 6.79 17.32 -22.46
CA PRO A 155 5.57 16.51 -22.36
C PRO A 155 5.84 15.16 -21.73
N PRO A 156 4.80 14.42 -21.30
CA PRO A 156 4.95 13.11 -20.72
C PRO A 156 5.64 12.12 -21.66
N THR A 157 6.49 11.26 -21.11
CA THR A 157 7.20 10.25 -21.89
C THR A 157 6.28 9.08 -22.22
N ILE A 158 6.01 8.85 -23.51
CA ILE A 158 5.20 7.74 -23.99
C ILE A 158 6.08 6.72 -24.71
N LYS A 159 6.02 5.46 -24.25
CA LYS A 159 6.85 4.38 -24.80
C LYS A 159 6.27 3.74 -26.05
N SER A 160 4.95 3.81 -26.25
CA SER A 160 4.26 3.20 -27.39
C SER A 160 3.76 4.29 -28.35
N TYR A 161 4.30 4.33 -29.56
CA TYR A 161 3.86 5.25 -30.61
C TYR A 161 2.39 5.03 -31.01
N GLU A 162 1.97 3.78 -31.03
CA GLU A 162 0.58 3.40 -31.34
C GLU A 162 -0.39 3.89 -30.26
N ALA A 163 -0.02 3.78 -28.98
CA ALA A 163 -0.81 4.29 -27.87
C ALA A 163 -0.93 5.82 -27.93
N ALA A 164 0.17 6.52 -28.24
CA ALA A 164 0.17 7.96 -28.40
C ALA A 164 -0.78 8.41 -29.54
N LYS A 165 -0.73 7.73 -30.70
CA LYS A 165 -1.61 8.01 -31.82
C LYS A 165 -3.10 7.80 -31.51
N ASN A 166 -3.41 6.91 -30.57
CA ASN A 166 -4.78 6.63 -30.11
C ASN A 166 -5.21 7.49 -28.90
N GLY A 167 -4.56 8.62 -28.64
CA GLY A 167 -4.96 9.59 -27.63
C GLY A 167 -4.36 9.38 -26.23
N LEU A 168 -3.48 8.38 -26.03
CA LEU A 168 -2.86 8.15 -24.72
C LEU A 168 -1.74 9.16 -24.38
N SER A 169 -1.48 10.13 -25.26
CA SER A 169 -0.49 11.20 -25.05
C SER A 169 -1.08 12.47 -24.43
N GLU A 170 -2.38 12.51 -24.28
CA GLU A 170 -3.05 13.71 -23.80
C GLU A 170 -2.81 13.91 -22.31
N THR A 171 -2.64 15.17 -21.92
CA THR A 171 -2.58 15.65 -20.54
C THR A 171 -3.87 16.39 -20.21
N LEU A 172 -4.18 16.53 -18.93
CA LEU A 172 -5.30 17.35 -18.49
C LEU A 172 -5.00 18.83 -18.61
#